data_b2459a6b60cf07bc849e4f96d06936ee
#
_entry.id   b2459a6b60cf07bc849e4f96d06936ee
#
_cell.length_a   1.000
_cell.length_b   1.000
_cell.length_c   1.000
_cell.angle_alpha   90.00
_cell.angle_beta   90.00
_cell.angle_gamma   90.00
#
_symmetry.space_group_name_H-M   'P 1'
#
loop_
_entity.id
_entity.type
_entity.pdbx_description
1 polymer ?
#
loop_
_entity_poly.entity_id
_entity_poly.type
_entity_poly.pdbx_seq_one_letter_code
_entity_poly.pdbx_strand_id
1 'polypeptide(L)'
;WQQSSHSYRQWQFCKECLLDLKEDLYLMGQPLIVRIGDVIDIFEEIKKSFKIKGIYSHQETGDLLSYKRDKEVRKWSKENNIPWNEYLQFGVFRGHLQRDKWSKTYKKHFEKEIFTIDKVFKKLALKEDNLPSDDFFDFENDNCHGRSKGGRREALKRLNYFLNKEINSYGKNISSPAKSYFSCSRLSPYIAMGCLSLKEILKKTKNLK
;
A
#
# COMPACT_ATOMS: atom_id res chain seq x y z
N TRP A 1 -9.46 -5.74 10.27
CA TRP A 1 -8.58 -6.88 10.57
C TRP A 1 -9.30 -8.09 11.19
N GLN A 2 -10.51 -7.96 11.71
CA GLN A 2 -11.29 -9.06 12.33
C GLN A 2 -12.05 -9.95 11.33
N GLN A 3 -11.69 -9.96 10.06
CA GLN A 3 -12.29 -10.81 9.03
C GLN A 3 -11.55 -12.14 8.93
N SER A 4 -12.27 -13.21 8.58
CA SER A 4 -11.69 -14.55 8.37
C SER A 4 -10.62 -14.62 7.27
N SER A 5 -10.56 -13.62 6.39
CA SER A 5 -9.54 -13.50 5.34
C SER A 5 -8.21 -12.92 5.83
N HIS A 6 -8.14 -12.42 7.06
CA HIS A 6 -6.94 -11.85 7.64
C HIS A 6 -6.25 -12.84 8.58
N SER A 7 -4.92 -12.74 8.67
CA SER A 7 -4.10 -13.62 9.49
C SER A 7 -3.04 -12.85 10.26
N TYR A 8 -2.49 -13.47 11.29
CA TYR A 8 -1.37 -12.93 12.05
C TYR A 8 -0.17 -12.55 11.17
N ARG A 9 0.18 -13.37 10.19
CA ARG A 9 1.27 -13.08 9.23
C ARG A 9 1.03 -11.81 8.42
N GLN A 10 -0.21 -11.58 7.99
CA GLN A 10 -0.57 -10.36 7.25
C GLN A 10 -0.50 -9.14 8.16
N TRP A 11 -0.96 -9.27 9.40
CA TRP A 11 -0.83 -8.20 10.39
C TRP A 11 0.63 -7.86 10.66
N GLN A 12 1.48 -8.86 10.94
CA GLN A 12 2.90 -8.63 11.17
C GLN A 12 3.57 -7.93 9.97
N PHE A 13 3.27 -8.37 8.75
CA PHE A 13 3.78 -7.71 7.55
C PHE A 13 3.33 -6.26 7.45
N CYS A 14 2.04 -5.97 7.69
CA CYS A 14 1.50 -4.62 7.70
C CYS A 14 2.16 -3.76 8.78
N LYS A 15 2.31 -4.28 10.00
CA LYS A 15 2.96 -3.60 11.11
C LYS A 15 4.40 -3.21 10.79
N GLU A 16 5.16 -4.12 10.20
CA GLU A 16 6.53 -3.84 9.74
C GLU A 16 6.56 -2.76 8.65
N CYS A 17 5.59 -2.76 7.72
CA CYS A 17 5.47 -1.69 6.72
C CYS A 17 5.16 -0.33 7.36
N LEU A 18 4.29 -0.30 8.37
CA LEU A 18 3.95 0.93 9.09
C LEU A 18 5.12 1.46 9.93
N LEU A 19 5.92 0.58 10.54
CA LEU A 19 7.11 0.97 11.29
C LEU A 19 8.17 1.60 10.37
N ASP A 20 8.43 0.98 9.22
CA ASP A 20 9.36 1.51 8.21
C ASP A 20 8.87 2.87 7.66
N LEU A 21 7.58 3.00 7.37
CA LEU A 21 6.97 4.26 6.95
C LEU A 21 7.05 5.33 8.04
N LYS A 22 6.88 4.95 9.31
CA LYS A 22 6.98 5.87 10.45
C LYS A 22 8.36 6.53 10.52
N GLU A 23 9.42 5.73 10.31
CA GLU A 23 10.79 6.25 10.27
C GLU A 23 11.00 7.24 9.10
N ASP A 24 10.54 6.89 7.90
CA ASP A 24 10.66 7.76 6.73
C ASP A 24 9.88 9.08 6.91
N LEU A 25 8.67 9.02 7.43
CA LEU A 25 7.87 10.22 7.72
C LEU A 25 8.49 11.08 8.82
N TYR A 26 9.06 10.46 9.86
CA TYR A 26 9.75 11.18 10.91
C TYR A 26 10.92 12.02 10.37
N LEU A 27 11.70 11.46 9.45
CA LEU A 27 12.79 12.18 8.76
C LEU A 27 12.29 13.37 7.93
N MET A 28 11.05 13.28 7.44
CA MET A 28 10.38 14.38 6.72
C MET A 28 9.71 15.39 7.66
N GLY A 29 9.79 15.22 8.97
CA GLY A 29 9.15 16.08 9.96
C GLY A 29 7.62 15.82 10.10
N GLN A 30 7.12 14.66 9.63
CA GLN A 30 5.71 14.32 9.72
C GLN A 30 5.48 13.11 10.63
N PRO A 31 4.46 13.14 11.50
CA PRO A 31 4.10 11.97 12.28
C PRO A 31 3.31 10.96 11.41
N LEU A 32 3.47 9.67 11.68
CA LEU A 32 2.52 8.65 11.26
C LEU A 32 1.43 8.54 12.34
N ILE A 33 0.23 8.93 12.00
CA ILE A 33 -0.93 8.81 12.89
C ILE A 33 -1.69 7.54 12.56
N VAL A 34 -1.81 6.66 13.54
CA VAL A 34 -2.57 5.41 13.43
C VAL A 34 -3.80 5.50 14.33
N ARG A 35 -4.97 5.21 13.78
CA ARG A 35 -6.25 5.15 14.48
C ARG A 35 -6.93 3.83 14.16
N ILE A 36 -7.62 3.29 15.15
CA ILE A 36 -8.39 2.05 15.04
C ILE A 36 -9.85 2.38 15.33
N GLY A 37 -10.72 2.03 14.41
CA GLY A 37 -12.15 2.28 14.53
C GLY A 37 -12.83 2.47 13.19
N ASP A 38 -14.07 2.90 13.23
CA ASP A 38 -14.77 3.32 12.02
C ASP A 38 -14.16 4.60 11.46
N VAL A 39 -14.00 4.64 10.14
CA VAL A 39 -13.31 5.74 9.46
C VAL A 39 -14.07 7.06 9.57
N ILE A 40 -15.40 7.01 9.60
CA ILE A 40 -16.23 8.22 9.70
C ILE A 40 -16.14 8.80 11.12
N ASP A 41 -16.19 7.94 12.14
CA ASP A 41 -16.02 8.35 13.53
C ASP A 41 -14.65 9.01 13.76
N ILE A 42 -13.61 8.42 13.19
CA ILE A 42 -12.24 8.96 13.24
C ILE A 42 -12.15 10.32 12.53
N PHE A 43 -12.78 10.49 11.36
CA PHE A 43 -12.80 11.77 10.67
C PHE A 43 -13.58 12.85 11.44
N GLU A 44 -14.70 12.48 12.07
CA GLU A 44 -15.44 13.40 12.94
C GLU A 44 -14.62 13.81 14.17
N GLU A 45 -13.86 12.91 14.76
CA GLU A 45 -12.94 13.22 15.88
C GLU A 45 -11.84 14.20 15.41
N ILE A 46 -11.19 13.91 14.30
CA ILE A 46 -10.13 14.78 13.73
C ILE A 46 -10.69 16.16 13.42
N LYS A 47 -11.89 16.23 12.86
CA LYS A 47 -12.54 17.48 12.47
C LYS A 47 -12.85 18.39 13.68
N LYS A 48 -13.08 17.83 14.87
CA LYS A 48 -13.28 18.62 16.10
C LYS A 48 -12.05 19.46 16.46
N SER A 49 -10.86 18.96 16.17
CA SER A 49 -9.59 19.59 16.55
C SER A 49 -8.86 20.26 15.38
N PHE A 50 -9.16 19.86 14.14
CA PHE A 50 -8.44 20.33 12.96
C PHE A 50 -9.37 20.62 11.80
N LYS A 51 -9.01 21.63 11.00
CA LYS A 51 -9.65 21.88 9.70
C LYS A 51 -9.08 20.95 8.66
N ILE A 52 -9.84 19.93 8.25
CA ILE A 52 -9.45 19.00 7.19
C ILE A 52 -9.56 19.74 5.84
N LYS A 53 -8.45 19.89 5.12
CA LYS A 53 -8.41 20.55 3.80
C LYS A 53 -8.67 19.59 2.65
N GLY A 54 -8.44 18.31 2.84
CA GLY A 54 -8.65 17.28 1.82
C GLY A 54 -8.21 15.91 2.28
N ILE A 55 -8.74 14.89 1.61
CA ILE A 55 -8.39 13.49 1.78
C ILE A 55 -7.71 13.00 0.50
N TYR A 56 -6.64 12.26 0.64
CA TYR A 56 -5.88 11.69 -0.46
C TYR A 56 -5.70 10.21 -0.22
N SER A 57 -6.11 9.38 -1.16
CA SER A 57 -5.97 7.93 -1.05
C SER A 57 -5.77 7.28 -2.42
N HIS A 58 -5.42 6.00 -2.42
CA HIS A 58 -5.55 5.18 -3.61
C HIS A 58 -6.98 4.63 -3.72
N GLN A 59 -7.38 4.35 -4.96
CA GLN A 59 -8.64 3.65 -5.22
C GLN A 59 -8.56 2.23 -4.68
N GLU A 60 -9.51 1.87 -3.82
CA GLU A 60 -9.65 0.50 -3.36
C GLU A 60 -10.27 -0.37 -4.48
N THR A 61 -9.65 -1.52 -4.72
CA THR A 61 -10.08 -2.48 -5.74
C THR A 61 -10.21 -3.90 -5.18
N GLY A 62 -10.21 -4.03 -3.85
CA GLY A 62 -10.28 -5.27 -3.12
C GLY A 62 -11.71 -5.81 -2.93
N ASP A 63 -12.11 -5.95 -1.69
CA ASP A 63 -13.36 -6.59 -1.30
C ASP A 63 -14.58 -5.66 -1.22
N LEU A 64 -15.74 -6.26 -0.98
CA LEU A 64 -17.00 -5.54 -0.88
C LEU A 64 -17.08 -4.63 0.36
N LEU A 65 -16.39 -4.97 1.45
CA LEU A 65 -16.42 -4.19 2.68
C LEU A 65 -15.62 -2.89 2.51
N SER A 66 -14.43 -2.98 1.93
CA SER A 66 -13.64 -1.80 1.59
C SER A 66 -14.36 -0.89 0.59
N TYR A 67 -15.10 -1.48 -0.35
CA TYR A 67 -15.93 -0.69 -1.27
C TYR A 67 -17.11 0.01 -0.59
N LYS A 68 -17.77 -0.64 0.39
CA LYS A 68 -18.82 -0.01 1.21
C LYS A 68 -18.27 1.16 2.02
N ARG A 69 -17.14 0.95 2.71
CA ARG A 69 -16.43 2.00 3.43
C ARG A 69 -16.13 3.20 2.53
N ASP A 70 -15.62 2.97 1.34
CA ASP A 70 -15.31 4.05 0.39
C ASP A 70 -16.55 4.84 -0.04
N LYS A 71 -17.72 4.18 -0.15
CA LYS A 71 -19.00 4.88 -0.41
C LYS A 71 -19.38 5.81 0.75
N GLU A 72 -19.21 5.35 1.98
CA GLU A 72 -19.50 6.13 3.19
C GLU A 72 -18.56 7.34 3.30
N VAL A 73 -17.26 7.13 3.08
CA VAL A 73 -16.28 8.23 3.02
C VAL A 73 -16.64 9.24 1.93
N ARG A 74 -17.07 8.79 0.77
CA ARG A 74 -17.48 9.69 -0.32
C ARG A 74 -18.71 10.51 0.03
N LYS A 75 -19.69 9.91 0.68
CA LYS A 75 -20.87 10.61 1.17
C LYS A 75 -20.48 11.65 2.22
N TRP A 76 -19.74 11.23 3.25
CA TRP A 76 -19.26 12.10 4.31
C TRP A 76 -18.43 13.29 3.80
N SER A 77 -17.52 13.03 2.88
CA SER A 77 -16.66 14.02 2.24
C SER A 77 -17.49 15.13 1.54
N LYS A 78 -18.55 14.73 0.81
CA LYS A 78 -19.48 15.68 0.15
C LYS A 78 -20.28 16.50 1.16
N GLU A 79 -20.84 15.86 2.19
CA GLU A 79 -21.64 16.50 3.22
C GLU A 79 -20.83 17.53 4.03
N ASN A 80 -19.54 17.29 4.18
CA ASN A 80 -18.62 18.18 4.89
C ASN A 80 -17.87 19.17 3.98
N ASN A 81 -18.10 19.17 2.68
CA ASN A 81 -17.37 19.99 1.70
C ASN A 81 -15.85 19.80 1.77
N ILE A 82 -15.39 18.56 2.02
CA ILE A 82 -13.99 18.19 2.07
C ILE A 82 -13.65 17.44 0.79
N PRO A 83 -12.72 17.92 -0.06
CA PRO A 83 -12.36 17.22 -1.29
C PRO A 83 -11.67 15.89 -0.99
N TRP A 84 -12.12 14.82 -1.63
CA TRP A 84 -11.47 13.53 -1.61
C TRP A 84 -10.91 13.18 -2.98
N ASN A 85 -9.59 13.04 -3.04
CA ASN A 85 -8.81 12.75 -4.24
C ASN A 85 -8.35 11.29 -4.21
N GLU A 86 -8.90 10.48 -5.11
CA GLU A 86 -8.52 9.07 -5.26
C GLU A 86 -7.58 8.90 -6.46
N TYR A 87 -6.48 8.20 -6.25
CA TYR A 87 -5.46 7.92 -7.27
C TYR A 87 -5.39 6.43 -7.60
N LEU A 88 -5.03 6.11 -8.83
CA LEU A 88 -4.77 4.73 -9.24
C LEU A 88 -3.49 4.20 -8.58
N GLN A 89 -3.59 3.05 -7.94
CA GLN A 89 -2.44 2.31 -7.40
C GLN A 89 -2.01 1.20 -8.37
N PHE A 90 -2.99 0.47 -8.92
CA PHE A 90 -2.79 -0.69 -9.77
C PHE A 90 -3.31 -0.44 -11.20
N GLY A 91 -3.14 -1.43 -12.06
CA GLY A 91 -3.68 -1.41 -13.42
C GLY A 91 -5.19 -1.71 -13.50
N VAL A 92 -5.89 -1.70 -12.38
CA VAL A 92 -7.34 -1.89 -12.33
C VAL A 92 -8.01 -0.52 -12.38
N PHE A 93 -8.86 -0.33 -13.36
CA PHE A 93 -9.62 0.90 -13.53
C PHE A 93 -11.07 0.66 -13.10
N ARG A 94 -11.58 1.42 -12.14
CA ARG A 94 -13.01 1.37 -11.76
C ARG A 94 -13.84 1.94 -12.90
N GLY A 95 -14.93 1.25 -13.24
CA GLY A 95 -15.83 1.62 -14.34
C GLY A 95 -15.53 0.88 -15.65
N HIS A 96 -16.27 1.24 -16.70
CA HIS A 96 -16.19 0.51 -17.95
C HIS A 96 -15.01 0.92 -18.80
N LEU A 97 -13.91 0.17 -18.69
CA LEU A 97 -12.88 0.20 -19.72
C LEU A 97 -13.09 -1.01 -20.64
N GLN A 98 -13.30 -0.70 -21.91
CA GLN A 98 -13.25 -1.74 -22.95
C GLN A 98 -11.86 -2.40 -22.90
N ARG A 99 -11.84 -3.72 -22.94
CA ARG A 99 -10.61 -4.52 -22.87
C ARG A 99 -9.52 -4.01 -23.81
N ASP A 100 -9.89 -3.64 -25.02
CA ASP A 100 -8.97 -3.20 -26.07
C ASP A 100 -8.31 -1.84 -25.77
N LYS A 101 -8.98 -1.02 -24.95
CA LYS A 101 -8.45 0.28 -24.50
C LYS A 101 -7.60 0.21 -23.25
N TRP A 102 -7.68 -0.89 -22.49
CA TRP A 102 -6.99 -1.07 -21.23
C TRP A 102 -5.47 -0.92 -21.37
N SER A 103 -4.86 -1.62 -22.31
CA SER A 103 -3.41 -1.61 -22.51
C SER A 103 -2.88 -0.21 -22.79
N LYS A 104 -3.57 0.57 -23.62
CA LYS A 104 -3.19 1.96 -23.96
C LYS A 104 -3.30 2.86 -22.72
N THR A 105 -4.39 2.73 -21.96
CA THR A 105 -4.62 3.52 -20.73
C THR A 105 -3.61 3.17 -19.65
N TYR A 106 -3.35 1.87 -19.46
CA TYR A 106 -2.33 1.36 -18.54
C TYR A 106 -0.95 1.94 -18.87
N LYS A 107 -0.52 1.82 -20.13
CA LYS A 107 0.76 2.36 -20.60
C LYS A 107 0.88 3.86 -20.33
N LYS A 108 -0.13 4.65 -20.74
CA LYS A 108 -0.17 6.09 -20.50
C LYS A 108 -0.09 6.46 -19.00
N HIS A 109 -0.70 5.66 -18.11
CA HIS A 109 -0.66 5.91 -16.67
C HIS A 109 0.70 5.61 -16.06
N PHE A 110 1.30 4.47 -16.40
CA PHE A 110 2.55 3.99 -15.78
C PHE A 110 3.82 4.58 -16.41
N GLU A 111 3.74 5.22 -17.55
CA GLU A 111 4.85 5.97 -18.16
C GLU A 111 5.01 7.39 -17.60
N LYS A 112 4.06 7.87 -16.80
CA LYS A 112 4.17 9.17 -16.14
C LYS A 112 5.34 9.17 -15.15
N GLU A 113 5.89 10.35 -14.91
CA GLU A 113 6.98 10.56 -13.96
C GLU A 113 6.66 10.05 -12.55
N ILE A 114 7.70 9.64 -11.86
CA ILE A 114 7.67 9.28 -10.44
C ILE A 114 7.97 10.56 -9.67
N PHE A 115 7.05 10.93 -8.80
CA PHE A 115 7.27 12.08 -7.92
C PHE A 115 8.16 11.66 -6.75
N THR A 116 9.15 12.49 -6.44
CA THR A 116 9.96 12.41 -5.22
C THR A 116 9.52 13.53 -4.28
N ILE A 117 9.59 13.25 -2.99
CA ILE A 117 9.29 14.25 -1.97
C ILE A 117 10.63 14.63 -1.34
N ASP A 118 11.15 15.78 -1.75
CA ASP A 118 12.45 16.30 -1.28
C ASP A 118 12.29 17.40 -0.21
N LYS A 119 11.07 17.51 0.37
CA LYS A 119 10.77 18.58 1.33
C LYS A 119 10.61 18.03 2.75
N VAL A 120 11.27 18.70 3.68
CA VAL A 120 10.94 18.58 5.10
C VAL A 120 9.74 19.49 5.38
N PHE A 121 8.71 18.92 5.96
CA PHE A 121 7.47 19.63 6.27
C PHE A 121 7.52 20.22 7.69
N LYS A 122 6.73 21.25 7.93
CA LYS A 122 6.53 21.78 9.29
C LYS A 122 5.87 20.70 10.14
N LYS A 123 6.48 20.35 11.26
CA LYS A 123 5.98 19.32 12.16
C LYS A 123 4.56 19.64 12.62
N LEU A 124 3.66 18.68 12.45
CA LEU A 124 2.29 18.78 12.92
C LEU A 124 2.24 18.36 14.40
N ALA A 125 1.59 19.17 15.23
CA ALA A 125 1.42 18.89 16.67
C ALA A 125 0.26 17.92 16.92
N LEU A 126 0.27 16.77 16.24
CA LEU A 126 -0.65 15.66 16.48
C LEU A 126 0.01 14.64 17.40
N LYS A 127 -0.73 14.17 18.37
CA LYS A 127 -0.28 13.07 19.22
C LYS A 127 -0.17 11.80 18.40
N GLU A 128 1.02 11.24 18.35
CA GLU A 128 1.24 9.93 17.76
C GLU A 128 0.68 8.86 18.69
N ASP A 129 -0.07 7.91 18.13
CA ASP A 129 -0.47 6.71 18.84
C ASP A 129 0.53 5.58 18.56
N ASN A 130 0.63 4.68 19.51
CA ASN A 130 1.37 3.44 19.30
C ASN A 130 0.61 2.53 18.35
N LEU A 131 1.36 1.75 17.56
CA LEU A 131 0.76 0.66 16.81
C LEU A 131 0.15 -0.36 17.77
N PRO A 132 -0.95 -1.02 17.39
CA PRO A 132 -1.52 -2.09 18.18
C PRO A 132 -0.49 -3.16 18.52
N SER A 133 -0.62 -3.74 19.71
CA SER A 133 0.13 -4.92 20.10
C SER A 133 -0.21 -6.13 19.19
N ASP A 134 0.60 -7.16 19.22
CA ASP A 134 0.41 -8.30 18.32
C ASP A 134 -0.84 -9.14 18.68
N ASP A 135 -1.28 -9.08 19.92
CA ASP A 135 -2.45 -9.75 20.46
C ASP A 135 -3.76 -8.95 20.31
N PHE A 136 -3.68 -7.70 19.84
CA PHE A 136 -4.85 -6.82 19.75
C PHE A 136 -5.99 -7.38 18.88
N PHE A 137 -5.66 -8.11 17.83
CA PHE A 137 -6.64 -8.62 16.87
C PHE A 137 -7.07 -10.07 17.13
N ASP A 138 -6.63 -10.69 18.21
CA ASP A 138 -6.95 -12.08 18.58
C ASP A 138 -6.69 -13.10 17.45
N PHE A 139 -5.59 -12.94 16.73
CA PHE A 139 -5.16 -13.89 15.73
C PHE A 139 -4.49 -15.11 16.37
N GLU A 140 -4.77 -16.29 15.82
CA GLU A 140 -3.95 -17.47 16.13
C GLU A 140 -2.49 -17.19 15.77
N ASN A 141 -1.59 -17.47 16.70
CA ASN A 141 -0.15 -17.27 16.47
C ASN A 141 0.35 -18.23 15.41
N ASP A 142 0.85 -17.69 14.31
CA ASP A 142 1.38 -18.45 13.19
C ASP A 142 2.86 -18.09 12.98
N ASN A 143 3.73 -18.87 13.59
CA ASN A 143 5.18 -18.72 13.47
C ASN A 143 5.69 -19.23 12.12
N CYS A 144 5.46 -18.48 11.06
CA CYS A 144 5.99 -18.79 9.75
C CYS A 144 7.39 -18.20 9.55
N HIS A 145 8.43 -19.00 9.75
CA HIS A 145 9.83 -18.60 9.57
C HIS A 145 10.18 -18.14 8.14
N GLY A 146 9.43 -18.60 7.14
CA GLY A 146 9.65 -18.26 5.72
C GLY A 146 8.84 -17.06 5.21
N ARG A 147 8.13 -16.33 6.07
CA ARG A 147 7.35 -15.16 5.63
C ARG A 147 8.26 -14.02 5.17
N SER A 148 7.78 -13.24 4.23
CA SER A 148 8.44 -11.99 3.85
C SER A 148 8.33 -10.97 5.00
N LYS A 149 9.40 -10.23 5.26
CA LYS A 149 9.37 -9.06 6.15
C LYS A 149 8.79 -7.88 5.42
N GLY A 150 7.98 -7.06 6.10
CA GLY A 150 7.39 -5.84 5.56
C GLY A 150 8.39 -4.69 5.44
N GLY A 151 7.97 -3.61 4.79
CA GLY A 151 8.72 -2.37 4.68
C GLY A 151 9.35 -2.13 3.30
N ARG A 152 9.55 -0.86 2.98
CA ARG A 152 10.14 -0.41 1.71
C ARG A 152 11.60 -0.86 1.55
N ARG A 153 12.38 -0.83 2.64
CA ARG A 153 13.78 -1.29 2.62
C ARG A 153 13.88 -2.74 2.22
N GLU A 154 13.03 -3.62 2.77
CA GLU A 154 12.97 -5.04 2.42
C GLU A 154 12.44 -5.25 0.99
N ALA A 155 11.45 -4.47 0.58
CA ALA A 155 10.92 -4.47 -0.78
C ALA A 155 12.01 -4.15 -1.83
N LEU A 156 12.84 -3.14 -1.56
CA LEU A 156 13.95 -2.76 -2.45
C LEU A 156 15.03 -3.83 -2.50
N LYS A 157 15.39 -4.44 -1.36
CA LYS A 157 16.33 -5.59 -1.31
C LYS A 157 15.79 -6.74 -2.16
N ARG A 158 14.51 -7.10 -1.99
CA ARG A 158 13.87 -8.18 -2.76
C ARG A 158 13.83 -7.87 -4.25
N LEU A 159 13.44 -6.66 -4.63
CA LEU A 159 13.44 -6.23 -6.02
C LEU A 159 14.84 -6.31 -6.64
N ASN A 160 15.85 -5.79 -5.98
CA ASN A 160 17.23 -5.83 -6.49
C ASN A 160 17.74 -7.27 -6.61
N TYR A 161 17.43 -8.14 -5.65
CA TYR A 161 17.80 -9.55 -5.73
C TYR A 161 17.12 -10.23 -6.93
N PHE A 162 15.82 -10.02 -7.12
CA PHE A 162 15.08 -10.55 -8.25
C PHE A 162 15.67 -10.12 -9.60
N LEU A 163 15.93 -8.82 -9.76
CA LEU A 163 16.46 -8.26 -11.00
C LEU A 163 17.88 -8.77 -11.34
N ASN A 164 18.70 -9.01 -10.32
CA ASN A 164 20.09 -9.43 -10.53
C ASN A 164 20.28 -10.96 -10.63
N LYS A 165 19.38 -11.75 -10.02
CA LYS A 165 19.60 -13.19 -9.86
C LYS A 165 18.51 -14.07 -10.50
N GLU A 166 17.25 -13.64 -10.47
CA GLU A 166 16.13 -14.53 -10.77
C GLU A 166 15.38 -14.17 -12.06
N ILE A 167 15.48 -12.94 -12.53
CA ILE A 167 14.67 -12.44 -13.66
C ILE A 167 14.82 -13.29 -14.93
N ASN A 168 16.04 -13.78 -15.23
CA ASN A 168 16.30 -14.58 -16.42
C ASN A 168 15.63 -15.96 -16.39
N SER A 169 15.36 -16.48 -15.20
CA SER A 169 14.70 -17.77 -15.00
C SER A 169 13.19 -17.64 -14.77
N TYR A 170 12.70 -16.44 -14.51
CA TYR A 170 11.30 -16.17 -14.17
C TYR A 170 10.31 -16.73 -15.20
N GLY A 171 10.48 -16.37 -16.47
CA GLY A 171 9.55 -16.80 -17.53
C GLY A 171 9.50 -18.32 -17.73
N LYS A 172 10.60 -19.03 -17.47
CA LYS A 172 10.67 -20.50 -17.60
C LYS A 172 10.08 -21.22 -16.40
N ASN A 173 10.13 -20.61 -15.22
CA ASN A 173 9.86 -21.27 -13.95
C ASN A 173 8.54 -20.83 -13.28
N ILE A 174 7.91 -19.75 -13.74
CA ILE A 174 6.71 -19.19 -13.10
C ILE A 174 5.55 -20.19 -13.01
N SER A 175 5.41 -21.09 -13.98
CA SER A 175 4.35 -22.10 -14.00
C SER A 175 4.73 -23.41 -13.30
N SER A 176 5.93 -23.51 -12.75
CA SER A 176 6.40 -24.73 -12.04
C SER A 176 6.25 -24.54 -10.53
N PRO A 177 5.40 -25.33 -9.85
CA PRO A 177 5.23 -25.21 -8.39
C PRO A 177 6.54 -25.32 -7.59
N ALA A 178 7.41 -26.23 -8.00
CA ALA A 178 8.70 -26.48 -7.34
C ALA A 178 9.75 -25.37 -7.61
N LYS A 179 9.76 -24.80 -8.82
CA LYS A 179 10.79 -23.84 -9.24
C LYS A 179 10.38 -22.40 -9.05
N SER A 180 9.08 -22.10 -9.09
CA SER A 180 8.55 -20.75 -8.94
C SER A 180 8.94 -20.12 -7.59
N TYR A 181 9.05 -20.93 -6.54
CA TYR A 181 9.50 -20.48 -5.24
C TYR A 181 10.85 -19.72 -5.31
N PHE A 182 11.79 -20.18 -6.11
CA PHE A 182 13.14 -19.62 -6.26
C PHE A 182 13.29 -18.64 -7.43
N SER A 183 12.23 -18.44 -8.21
CA SER A 183 12.31 -17.64 -9.46
C SER A 183 11.27 -16.52 -9.53
N CYS A 184 10.29 -16.48 -8.62
CA CYS A 184 9.27 -15.43 -8.60
C CYS A 184 9.74 -14.20 -7.83
N SER A 185 9.32 -13.03 -8.28
CA SER A 185 9.70 -11.75 -7.66
C SER A 185 9.27 -11.62 -6.20
N ARG A 186 8.14 -12.23 -5.82
CA ARG A 186 7.53 -12.10 -4.48
C ARG A 186 7.27 -10.66 -4.05
N LEU A 187 7.02 -9.79 -5.01
CA LEU A 187 6.80 -8.36 -4.76
C LEU A 187 5.34 -8.01 -4.48
N SER A 188 4.40 -8.95 -4.71
CA SER A 188 2.97 -8.67 -4.56
C SER A 188 2.57 -8.07 -3.20
N PRO A 189 3.02 -8.59 -2.04
CA PRO A 189 2.64 -7.99 -0.76
C PRO A 189 3.20 -6.56 -0.59
N TYR A 190 4.39 -6.29 -1.09
CA TYR A 190 4.99 -4.95 -1.05
C TYR A 190 4.28 -3.95 -1.95
N ILE A 191 3.81 -4.40 -3.11
CA ILE A 191 3.01 -3.58 -4.02
C ILE A 191 1.64 -3.31 -3.38
N ALA A 192 1.01 -4.33 -2.80
CA ALA A 192 -0.29 -4.19 -2.12
C ALA A 192 -0.24 -3.18 -0.98
N MET A 193 0.82 -3.17 -0.17
CA MET A 193 1.02 -2.22 0.92
C MET A 193 1.65 -0.88 0.49
N GLY A 194 1.87 -0.67 -0.81
CA GLY A 194 2.44 0.58 -1.31
C GLY A 194 3.93 0.80 -1.01
N CYS A 195 4.65 -0.23 -0.54
CA CYS A 195 6.10 -0.15 -0.29
C CYS A 195 6.90 0.08 -1.58
N LEU A 196 6.35 -0.38 -2.71
CA LEU A 196 6.87 -0.17 -4.06
C LEU A 196 5.72 0.20 -5.00
N SER A 197 5.95 1.19 -5.85
CA SER A 197 5.02 1.48 -6.94
C SER A 197 5.35 0.63 -8.17
N LEU A 198 4.31 0.30 -8.95
CA LEU A 198 4.51 -0.36 -10.25
C LEU A 198 5.37 0.47 -11.20
N LYS A 199 5.32 1.81 -11.09
CA LYS A 199 6.16 2.70 -11.90
C LYS A 199 7.65 2.53 -11.59
N GLU A 200 8.02 2.41 -10.30
CA GLU A 200 9.40 2.18 -9.89
C GLU A 200 9.93 0.85 -10.43
N ILE A 201 9.10 -0.21 -10.33
CA ILE A 201 9.46 -1.54 -10.85
C ILE A 201 9.67 -1.47 -12.37
N LEU A 202 8.72 -0.88 -13.10
CA LEU A 202 8.82 -0.75 -14.56
C LEU A 202 10.03 0.07 -15.00
N LYS A 203 10.35 1.15 -14.29
CA LYS A 203 11.54 1.96 -14.58
C LYS A 203 12.82 1.16 -14.39
N LYS A 204 12.92 0.38 -13.30
CA LYS A 204 14.10 -0.47 -13.04
C LYS A 204 14.23 -1.62 -14.05
N THR A 205 13.12 -2.23 -14.50
CA THR A 205 13.16 -3.31 -15.50
C THR A 205 13.50 -2.83 -16.90
N LYS A 206 13.12 -1.60 -17.28
CA LYS A 206 13.49 -1.03 -18.59
C LYS A 206 15.00 -0.83 -18.75
N ASN A 207 15.74 -0.67 -17.67
CA ASN A 207 17.19 -0.47 -17.67
C ASN A 207 18.00 -1.78 -17.71
N LEU A 208 17.32 -2.93 -17.81
CA LEU A 208 17.95 -4.26 -17.88
C LEU A 208 18.17 -4.77 -19.31
N LYS A 209 18.12 -3.90 -20.32
CA LYS A 209 18.39 -4.23 -21.72
C LYS A 209 19.88 -4.23 -22.01
#